data_4d88e91473c6be71b08f34513777f15c
#
_entry.id   4d88e91473c6be71b08f34513777f15c
#
_cell.length_a   1.000
_cell.length_b   1.000
_cell.length_c   1.000
_cell.angle_alpha   90.00
_cell.angle_beta   90.00
_cell.angle_gamma   90.00
#
_symmetry.space_group_name_H-M   'P 1'
#
loop_
_entity.id
_entity.type
_entity.pdbx_description
1 polymer ?
#
loop_
_entity_poly.entity_id
_entity_poly.type
_entity_poly.pdbx_seq_one_letter_code
_entity_poly.pdbx_strand_id
1 'polypeptide(L)'
;MKKVLILSGSPRRGGNSDTLCDEFMKGAIEAGNEVEKIFVAGKNIGYCKACYACKDTGVCVIKDDMAEVLQKMLDADVIVLSSPVYFYSISAQLKAVIDRTVARWLEFRDKEFYYIMTAAEDEKYTMDCTLECFRGLAACLEGSKEMGVIYAKGVYERGEINGTKFITEAYEMGKGV
;
A
#
# COMPACT_ATOMS: atom_id res chain seq x y z
N MET A 1 14.74 -0.85 -14.90
CA MET A 1 14.82 -0.36 -13.50
C MET A 1 13.61 0.52 -13.28
N LYS A 2 12.71 0.10 -12.39
CA LYS A 2 11.51 0.83 -12.00
C LYS A 2 11.71 1.47 -10.62
N LYS A 3 10.94 2.51 -10.33
CA LYS A 3 10.80 3.08 -8.99
C LYS A 3 9.61 2.41 -8.29
N VAL A 4 9.88 1.73 -7.20
CA VAL A 4 8.88 0.98 -6.42
C VAL A 4 8.66 1.66 -5.08
N LEU A 5 7.42 2.06 -4.80
CA LEU A 5 7.03 2.60 -3.51
C LEU A 5 6.14 1.60 -2.76
N ILE A 6 6.56 1.20 -1.57
CA ILE A 6 5.79 0.32 -0.69
C ILE A 6 5.17 1.16 0.43
N LEU A 7 3.84 1.16 0.53
CA LEU A 7 3.10 1.80 1.62
C LEU A 7 2.65 0.74 2.62
N SER A 8 3.42 0.60 3.71
CA SER A 8 3.09 -0.32 4.81
C SER A 8 2.06 0.32 5.74
N GLY A 9 0.80 -0.11 5.61
CA GLY A 9 -0.33 0.39 6.38
C GLY A 9 -0.50 -0.24 7.76
N SER A 10 0.36 -1.20 8.14
CA SER A 10 0.32 -1.79 9.48
C SER A 10 0.70 -0.77 10.56
N PRO A 11 -0.01 -0.70 11.70
CA PRO A 11 0.45 0.07 12.86
C PRO A 11 1.58 -0.62 13.63
N ARG A 12 1.83 -1.91 13.36
CA ARG A 12 2.86 -2.72 14.03
C ARG A 12 4.10 -2.81 13.15
N ARG A 13 5.17 -2.10 13.50
CA ARG A 13 6.48 -2.24 12.83
C ARG A 13 7.01 -3.66 13.04
N GLY A 14 7.39 -4.35 11.97
CA GLY A 14 7.73 -5.78 12.00
C GLY A 14 6.54 -6.68 12.33
N GLY A 15 5.30 -6.23 12.11
CA GLY A 15 4.11 -7.06 12.12
C GLY A 15 4.00 -7.86 10.81
N ASN A 16 3.03 -8.78 10.73
CA ASN A 16 2.93 -9.74 9.62
C ASN A 16 2.91 -9.07 8.23
N SER A 17 2.08 -8.05 8.02
CA SER A 17 2.04 -7.33 6.74
C SER A 17 3.29 -6.48 6.48
N ASP A 18 3.91 -5.90 7.51
CA ASP A 18 5.15 -5.14 7.37
C ASP A 18 6.33 -6.05 7.01
N THR A 19 6.37 -7.28 7.56
CA THR A 19 7.35 -8.33 7.21
C THR A 19 7.21 -8.75 5.74
N LEU A 20 5.99 -8.94 5.24
CA LEU A 20 5.78 -9.23 3.81
C LEU A 20 6.22 -8.09 2.90
N CYS A 21 6.05 -6.83 3.34
CA CYS A 21 6.61 -5.68 2.62
C CYS A 21 8.13 -5.76 2.53
N ASP A 22 8.81 -6.20 3.60
CA ASP A 22 10.27 -6.35 3.60
C ASP A 22 10.73 -7.45 2.66
N GLU A 23 10.00 -8.57 2.59
CA GLU A 23 10.32 -9.65 1.64
C GLU A 23 10.08 -9.22 0.19
N PHE A 24 8.97 -8.55 -0.10
CA PHE A 24 8.72 -7.95 -1.43
C PHE A 24 9.85 -6.98 -1.80
N MET A 25 10.24 -6.11 -0.87
CA MET A 25 11.33 -5.16 -1.08
C MET A 25 12.63 -5.86 -1.43
N LYS A 26 13.01 -6.94 -0.72
CA LYS A 26 14.21 -7.72 -1.02
C LYS A 26 14.20 -8.27 -2.46
N GLY A 27 13.08 -8.88 -2.87
CA GLY A 27 12.92 -9.40 -4.23
C GLY A 27 13.05 -8.30 -5.29
N ALA A 28 12.37 -7.17 -5.08
CA ALA A 28 12.38 -6.06 -6.02
C ALA A 28 13.77 -5.39 -6.14
N ILE A 29 14.53 -5.29 -5.05
CA ILE A 29 15.93 -4.82 -5.07
C ILE A 29 16.82 -5.81 -5.83
N GLU A 30 16.66 -7.12 -5.60
CA GLU A 30 17.43 -8.15 -6.31
C GLU A 30 17.16 -8.12 -7.82
N ALA A 31 15.94 -7.78 -8.22
CA ALA A 31 15.57 -7.56 -9.62
C ALA A 31 16.15 -6.28 -10.24
N GLY A 32 16.87 -5.46 -9.45
CA GLY A 32 17.55 -4.25 -9.93
C GLY A 32 16.69 -2.99 -9.90
N ASN A 33 15.59 -2.97 -9.12
CA ASN A 33 14.72 -1.81 -8.99
C ASN A 33 15.14 -0.88 -7.84
N GLU A 34 14.78 0.39 -7.95
CA GLU A 34 14.89 1.37 -6.86
C GLU A 34 13.66 1.25 -5.97
N VAL A 35 13.85 0.88 -4.69
CA VAL A 35 12.73 0.59 -3.78
C VAL A 35 12.77 1.46 -2.55
N GLU A 36 11.66 2.11 -2.24
CA GLU A 36 11.43 2.81 -0.99
C GLU A 36 10.23 2.21 -0.25
N LYS A 37 10.36 2.00 1.07
CA LYS A 37 9.24 1.61 1.93
C LYS A 37 8.91 2.73 2.91
N ILE A 38 7.63 3.16 2.92
CA ILE A 38 7.08 4.08 3.90
C ILE A 38 6.23 3.30 4.91
N PHE A 39 6.62 3.36 6.17
CA PHE A 39 5.81 2.89 7.28
C PHE A 39 4.80 3.98 7.64
N VAL A 40 3.57 3.83 7.16
CA VAL A 40 2.52 4.88 7.20
C VAL A 40 2.18 5.32 8.61
N ALA A 41 2.11 4.37 9.58
CA ALA A 41 1.83 4.70 10.98
C ALA A 41 2.93 5.54 11.67
N GLY A 42 4.10 5.67 11.05
CA GLY A 42 5.18 6.55 11.52
C GLY A 42 5.11 7.97 10.96
N LYS A 43 4.13 8.26 10.12
CA LYS A 43 3.92 9.57 9.48
C LYS A 43 2.78 10.32 10.15
N ASN A 44 2.91 11.63 10.23
CA ASN A 44 1.82 12.50 10.66
C ASN A 44 0.95 12.83 9.45
N ILE A 45 -0.14 12.07 9.23
CA ILE A 45 -1.06 12.25 8.11
C ILE A 45 -2.48 12.37 8.64
N GLY A 46 -3.05 13.56 8.55
CA GLY A 46 -4.44 13.81 8.89
C GLY A 46 -5.40 13.31 7.80
N TYR A 47 -6.66 13.07 8.18
CA TYR A 47 -7.70 12.65 7.25
C TYR A 47 -8.17 13.80 6.33
N CYS A 48 -8.68 13.46 5.15
CA CYS A 48 -9.28 14.44 4.22
C CYS A 48 -10.55 15.04 4.82
N LYS A 49 -10.66 16.38 4.77
CA LYS A 49 -11.83 17.15 5.27
C LYS A 49 -12.83 17.50 4.17
N ALA A 50 -12.63 17.01 2.96
CA ALA A 50 -13.47 17.31 1.78
C ALA A 50 -13.72 18.82 1.56
N CYS A 51 -12.75 19.67 1.91
CA CYS A 51 -12.87 21.12 1.80
C CYS A 51 -12.66 21.67 0.39
N TYR A 52 -12.22 20.82 -0.55
CA TYR A 52 -11.96 21.13 -1.95
C TYR A 52 -10.93 22.25 -2.23
N ALA A 53 -10.21 22.74 -1.22
CA ALA A 53 -9.20 23.79 -1.40
C ALA A 53 -8.03 23.39 -2.32
N CYS A 54 -7.82 22.08 -2.51
CA CYS A 54 -6.81 21.56 -3.43
C CYS A 54 -7.28 21.43 -4.88
N LYS A 55 -8.57 21.65 -5.19
CA LYS A 55 -9.17 21.35 -6.50
C LYS A 55 -8.44 22.05 -7.65
N ASP A 56 -8.10 23.32 -7.47
CA ASP A 56 -7.52 24.12 -8.55
C ASP A 56 -5.99 24.24 -8.44
N THR A 57 -5.43 23.95 -7.26
CA THR A 57 -4.00 24.17 -6.98
C THR A 57 -3.18 22.90 -6.89
N GLY A 58 -3.84 21.73 -6.73
CA GLY A 58 -3.17 20.46 -6.40
C GLY A 58 -2.53 20.43 -5.00
N VAL A 59 -2.68 21.50 -4.20
CA VAL A 59 -2.02 21.64 -2.90
C VAL A 59 -3.02 21.54 -1.77
N CYS A 60 -2.84 20.54 -0.88
CA CYS A 60 -3.68 20.42 0.30
C CYS A 60 -3.36 21.50 1.33
N VAL A 61 -4.42 22.04 1.97
CA VAL A 61 -4.28 23.04 3.05
C VAL A 61 -3.77 22.46 4.36
N ILE A 62 -3.90 21.14 4.55
CA ILE A 62 -3.36 20.45 5.73
C ILE A 62 -1.85 20.28 5.52
N LYS A 63 -1.08 20.90 6.41
CA LYS A 63 0.40 20.87 6.36
C LYS A 63 0.90 19.72 7.24
N ASP A 64 1.12 18.58 6.62
CA ASP A 64 1.55 17.35 7.24
C ASP A 64 2.43 16.52 6.26
N ASP A 65 2.82 15.30 6.64
CA ASP A 65 3.72 14.46 5.84
C ASP A 65 3.08 13.97 4.52
N MET A 66 1.77 14.19 4.30
CA MET A 66 1.10 13.71 3.09
C MET A 66 1.65 14.34 1.81
N ALA A 67 2.13 15.58 1.87
CA ALA A 67 2.69 16.23 0.67
C ALA A 67 3.90 15.47 0.12
N GLU A 68 4.80 15.02 1.01
CA GLU A 68 5.96 14.19 0.66
C GLU A 68 5.51 12.81 0.15
N VAL A 69 4.60 12.14 0.86
CA VAL A 69 4.11 10.81 0.48
C VAL A 69 3.43 10.86 -0.89
N LEU A 70 2.59 11.86 -1.14
CA LEU A 70 1.89 12.02 -2.41
C LEU A 70 2.87 12.24 -3.58
N GLN A 71 3.92 13.04 -3.38
CA GLN A 71 4.94 13.23 -4.41
C GLN A 71 5.65 11.91 -4.72
N LYS A 72 6.05 11.13 -3.71
CA LYS A 72 6.67 9.81 -3.90
C LYS A 72 5.73 8.82 -4.62
N MET A 73 4.42 8.86 -4.33
CA MET A 73 3.43 8.06 -5.04
C MET A 73 3.34 8.45 -6.54
N LEU A 74 3.45 9.73 -6.84
CA LEU A 74 3.45 10.21 -8.22
C LEU A 74 4.72 9.84 -8.98
N ASP A 75 5.88 9.87 -8.31
CA ASP A 75 7.18 9.56 -8.89
C ASP A 75 7.43 8.07 -9.09
N ALA A 76 6.68 7.21 -8.38
CA ALA A 76 6.81 5.76 -8.48
C ALA A 76 6.14 5.20 -9.74
N ASP A 77 6.78 4.21 -10.37
CA ASP A 77 6.19 3.40 -11.44
C ASP A 77 5.27 2.32 -10.86
N VAL A 78 5.69 1.77 -9.71
CA VAL A 78 5.02 0.66 -9.01
C VAL A 78 4.64 1.11 -7.60
N ILE A 79 3.40 0.85 -7.21
CA ILE A 79 2.88 1.14 -5.87
C ILE A 79 2.42 -0.15 -5.21
N VAL A 80 3.02 -0.49 -4.08
CA VAL A 80 2.60 -1.63 -3.25
C VAL A 80 1.78 -1.10 -2.09
N LEU A 81 0.50 -1.48 -2.01
CA LEU A 81 -0.38 -1.16 -0.89
C LEU A 81 -0.47 -2.37 0.03
N SER A 82 -0.06 -2.20 1.29
CA SER A 82 -0.11 -3.28 2.27
C SER A 82 -0.94 -2.89 3.49
N SER A 83 -1.84 -3.77 3.91
CA SER A 83 -2.67 -3.56 5.10
C SER A 83 -2.98 -4.86 5.84
N PRO A 84 -2.98 -4.85 7.19
CA PRO A 84 -3.76 -5.82 7.94
C PRO A 84 -5.26 -5.58 7.67
N VAL A 85 -6.04 -6.66 7.76
CA VAL A 85 -7.51 -6.59 7.68
C VAL A 85 -8.07 -6.23 9.04
N TYR A 86 -8.74 -5.10 9.14
CA TYR A 86 -9.44 -4.64 10.33
C TYR A 86 -10.92 -4.48 10.02
N PHE A 87 -11.78 -5.30 10.65
CA PHE A 87 -13.22 -5.31 10.36
C PHE A 87 -13.51 -5.36 8.85
N TYR A 88 -12.87 -6.32 8.17
CA TYR A 88 -12.98 -6.57 6.72
C TYR A 88 -12.48 -5.42 5.82
N SER A 89 -11.72 -4.46 6.37
CA SER A 89 -11.26 -3.30 5.62
C SER A 89 -9.78 -3.00 5.86
N ILE A 90 -9.25 -2.03 5.11
CA ILE A 90 -7.89 -1.52 5.28
C ILE A 90 -7.74 -0.75 6.59
N SER A 91 -6.50 -0.61 7.06
CA SER A 91 -6.19 0.22 8.21
C SER A 91 -6.58 1.69 7.98
N ALA A 92 -7.02 2.38 9.04
CA ALA A 92 -7.40 3.79 8.96
C ALA A 92 -6.26 4.69 8.48
N GLN A 93 -5.01 4.36 8.86
CA GLN A 93 -3.82 5.10 8.46
C GLN A 93 -3.63 5.06 6.95
N LEU A 94 -3.77 3.89 6.34
CA LEU A 94 -3.63 3.73 4.89
C LEU A 94 -4.82 4.37 4.16
N LYS A 95 -6.02 4.29 4.72
CA LYS A 95 -7.21 4.96 4.15
C LYS A 95 -7.01 6.47 4.13
N ALA A 96 -6.42 7.05 5.17
CA ALA A 96 -6.11 8.48 5.20
C ALA A 96 -5.16 8.87 4.04
N VAL A 97 -4.14 8.07 3.75
CA VAL A 97 -3.26 8.29 2.59
C VAL A 97 -4.06 8.25 1.29
N ILE A 98 -4.86 7.18 1.10
CA ILE A 98 -5.68 7.00 -0.11
C ILE A 98 -6.61 8.21 -0.33
N ASP A 99 -7.36 8.63 0.69
CA ASP A 99 -8.29 9.75 0.58
C ASP A 99 -7.59 11.08 0.26
N ARG A 100 -6.37 11.24 0.73
CA ARG A 100 -5.58 12.45 0.52
C ARG A 100 -4.93 12.52 -0.86
N THR A 101 -4.91 11.42 -1.66
CA THR A 101 -4.47 11.47 -3.06
C THR A 101 -5.36 12.37 -3.90
N VAL A 102 -6.59 12.66 -3.48
CA VAL A 102 -7.55 13.52 -4.17
C VAL A 102 -6.98 14.87 -4.60
N ALA A 103 -5.94 15.35 -3.90
CA ALA A 103 -5.32 16.63 -4.25
C ALA A 103 -4.67 16.63 -5.64
N ARG A 104 -4.16 15.48 -6.09
CA ARG A 104 -3.42 15.35 -7.36
C ARG A 104 -3.74 14.03 -8.08
N TRP A 105 -4.88 13.42 -7.84
CA TRP A 105 -5.23 12.09 -8.37
C TRP A 105 -5.24 12.05 -9.90
N LEU A 106 -5.54 13.16 -10.57
CA LEU A 106 -5.51 13.26 -12.02
C LEU A 106 -4.10 13.24 -12.64
N GLU A 107 -3.06 13.34 -11.82
CA GLU A 107 -1.67 13.27 -12.27
C GLU A 107 -1.10 11.85 -12.27
N PHE A 108 -1.79 10.90 -11.63
CA PHE A 108 -1.39 9.50 -11.69
C PHE A 108 -1.67 8.93 -13.08
N ARG A 109 -0.66 8.29 -13.66
CA ARG A 109 -0.75 7.64 -14.96
C ARG A 109 0.00 6.32 -14.95
N ASP A 110 -0.59 5.30 -15.58
CA ASP A 110 0.05 4.04 -15.91
C ASP A 110 0.74 3.33 -14.72
N LYS A 111 0.18 3.44 -13.51
CA LYS A 111 0.76 2.84 -12.30
C LYS A 111 0.50 1.34 -12.25
N GLU A 112 1.53 0.58 -11.87
CA GLU A 112 1.40 -0.83 -11.55
C GLU A 112 1.14 -0.99 -10.05
N PHE A 113 0.10 -1.73 -9.68
CA PHE A 113 -0.29 -1.95 -8.29
C PHE A 113 -0.09 -3.39 -7.86
N TYR A 114 0.50 -3.56 -6.67
CA TYR A 114 0.54 -4.83 -5.94
C TYR A 114 -0.14 -4.66 -4.59
N TYR A 115 -0.84 -5.69 -4.13
CA TYR A 115 -1.59 -5.64 -2.88
C TYR A 115 -1.14 -6.75 -1.93
N ILE A 116 -0.88 -6.39 -0.68
CA ILE A 116 -0.48 -7.33 0.37
C ILE A 116 -1.47 -7.19 1.53
N MET A 117 -2.19 -8.25 1.84
CA MET A 117 -3.15 -8.27 2.94
C MET A 117 -2.82 -9.38 3.92
N THR A 118 -3.01 -9.11 5.21
CA THR A 118 -2.89 -10.11 6.27
C THR A 118 -4.16 -10.14 7.11
N ALA A 119 -4.69 -11.32 7.43
CA ALA A 119 -5.88 -11.49 8.25
C ALA A 119 -5.69 -12.62 9.27
N ALA A 120 -6.34 -12.47 10.43
CA ALA A 120 -6.43 -13.52 11.43
C ALA A 120 -7.27 -14.71 10.95
N GLU A 121 -8.34 -14.42 10.23
CA GLU A 121 -9.22 -15.43 9.65
C GLU A 121 -8.52 -16.23 8.56
N ASP A 122 -8.80 -17.53 8.50
CA ASP A 122 -8.22 -18.43 7.47
C ASP A 122 -9.13 -18.58 6.23
N GLU A 123 -10.05 -17.66 6.05
CA GLU A 123 -10.98 -17.63 4.92
C GLU A 123 -10.69 -16.44 4.00
N LYS A 124 -10.47 -16.73 2.71
CA LYS A 124 -10.08 -15.70 1.72
C LYS A 124 -11.12 -14.60 1.58
N TYR A 125 -12.42 -14.93 1.65
CA TYR A 125 -13.50 -13.96 1.47
C TYR A 125 -13.48 -12.82 2.51
N THR A 126 -12.83 -13.03 3.66
CA THR A 126 -12.70 -12.00 4.71
C THR A 126 -11.83 -10.82 4.27
N MET A 127 -11.07 -11.00 3.20
CA MET A 127 -10.18 -9.98 2.62
C MET A 127 -10.80 -9.27 1.41
N ASP A 128 -11.97 -9.71 0.91
CA ASP A 128 -12.53 -9.19 -0.34
C ASP A 128 -12.82 -7.68 -0.24
N CYS A 129 -13.45 -7.23 0.85
CA CYS A 129 -13.69 -5.80 1.05
C CYS A 129 -12.40 -4.98 1.15
N THR A 130 -11.36 -5.55 1.76
CA THR A 130 -10.03 -4.90 1.84
C THR A 130 -9.42 -4.75 0.45
N LEU A 131 -9.51 -5.79 -0.38
CA LEU A 131 -9.04 -5.76 -1.76
C LEU A 131 -9.81 -4.73 -2.59
N GLU A 132 -11.13 -4.67 -2.45
CA GLU A 132 -11.95 -3.69 -3.16
C GLU A 132 -11.63 -2.24 -2.75
N CYS A 133 -11.19 -1.99 -1.51
CA CYS A 133 -10.68 -0.67 -1.13
C CYS A 133 -9.42 -0.27 -1.93
N PHE A 134 -8.51 -1.21 -2.19
CA PHE A 134 -7.33 -0.96 -3.02
C PHE A 134 -7.71 -0.78 -4.49
N ARG A 135 -8.54 -1.66 -5.02
CA ARG A 135 -9.03 -1.60 -6.40
C ARG A 135 -9.79 -0.31 -6.69
N GLY A 136 -10.55 0.17 -5.70
CA GLY A 136 -11.26 1.45 -5.80
C GLY A 136 -10.34 2.64 -6.05
N LEU A 137 -9.15 2.67 -5.43
CA LEU A 137 -8.14 3.67 -5.76
C LEU A 137 -7.63 3.48 -7.18
N ALA A 138 -7.15 2.29 -7.52
CA ALA A 138 -6.56 2.02 -8.84
C ALA A 138 -7.55 2.29 -9.99
N ALA A 139 -8.83 1.96 -9.80
CA ALA A 139 -9.89 2.22 -10.78
C ALA A 139 -10.13 3.71 -11.08
N CYS A 140 -9.77 4.60 -10.13
CA CYS A 140 -9.83 6.04 -10.33
C CYS A 140 -8.60 6.62 -11.05
N LEU A 141 -7.52 5.84 -11.22
CA LEU A 141 -6.25 6.32 -11.74
C LEU A 141 -6.02 5.80 -13.16
N GLU A 142 -5.85 6.71 -14.11
CA GLU A 142 -5.77 6.39 -15.53
C GLU A 142 -4.59 5.45 -15.87
N GLY A 143 -4.87 4.38 -16.63
CA GLY A 143 -3.87 3.42 -17.08
C GLY A 143 -3.33 2.49 -16.00
N SER A 144 -3.85 2.55 -14.76
CA SER A 144 -3.40 1.71 -13.65
C SER A 144 -3.74 0.23 -13.86
N LYS A 145 -2.84 -0.65 -13.39
CA LYS A 145 -2.97 -2.11 -13.55
C LYS A 145 -2.73 -2.81 -12.22
N GLU A 146 -3.59 -3.77 -11.88
CA GLU A 146 -3.33 -4.74 -10.82
C GLU A 146 -2.37 -5.82 -11.34
N MET A 147 -1.22 -5.97 -10.68
CA MET A 147 -0.17 -6.89 -11.09
C MET A 147 -0.10 -8.14 -10.22
N GLY A 148 -0.49 -8.04 -8.95
CA GLY A 148 -0.49 -9.19 -8.05
C GLY A 148 -1.12 -8.89 -6.69
N VAL A 149 -1.59 -9.96 -6.02
CA VAL A 149 -2.26 -9.87 -4.72
C VAL A 149 -1.79 -11.00 -3.82
N ILE A 150 -1.34 -10.68 -2.61
CA ILE A 150 -1.04 -11.65 -1.55
C ILE A 150 -2.18 -11.66 -0.52
N TYR A 151 -2.75 -12.84 -0.32
CA TYR A 151 -3.79 -13.11 0.68
C TYR A 151 -3.19 -13.92 1.83
N ALA A 152 -2.45 -13.26 2.73
CA ALA A 152 -1.83 -13.89 3.88
C ALA A 152 -2.85 -14.05 5.02
N LYS A 153 -3.58 -15.15 4.99
CA LYS A 153 -4.65 -15.52 5.92
C LYS A 153 -4.14 -16.37 7.08
N GLY A 154 -4.90 -16.43 8.19
CA GLY A 154 -4.59 -17.25 9.36
C GLY A 154 -3.39 -16.73 10.16
N VAL A 155 -3.11 -15.41 10.15
CA VAL A 155 -1.98 -14.82 10.89
C VAL A 155 -2.45 -13.61 11.71
N TYR A 156 -2.33 -13.70 13.03
CA TYR A 156 -2.79 -12.69 13.99
C TYR A 156 -1.65 -12.10 14.81
N GLU A 157 -0.90 -12.98 15.51
CA GLU A 157 0.19 -12.54 16.37
C GLU A 157 1.40 -12.14 15.54
N ARG A 158 2.20 -11.24 16.11
CA ARG A 158 3.44 -10.79 15.46
C ARG A 158 4.40 -11.97 15.24
N GLY A 159 4.83 -12.15 14.01
CA GLY A 159 5.78 -13.18 13.61
C GLY A 159 5.15 -14.49 13.15
N GLU A 160 3.84 -14.68 13.23
CA GLU A 160 3.17 -15.87 12.70
C GLU A 160 3.31 -16.03 11.19
N ILE A 161 3.59 -14.95 10.50
CA ILE A 161 3.88 -14.96 9.06
C ILE A 161 5.18 -15.70 8.73
N ASN A 162 6.13 -15.77 9.68
CA ASN A 162 7.43 -16.37 9.47
C ASN A 162 7.29 -17.90 9.23
N GLY A 163 8.01 -18.43 8.23
CA GLY A 163 7.93 -19.83 7.87
C GLY A 163 6.68 -20.22 7.08
N THR A 164 5.76 -19.30 6.83
CA THR A 164 4.65 -19.55 5.91
C THR A 164 5.08 -19.39 4.44
N LYS A 165 4.31 -19.98 3.53
CA LYS A 165 4.53 -19.81 2.08
C LYS A 165 4.46 -18.35 1.62
N PHE A 166 3.76 -17.50 2.37
CA PHE A 166 3.55 -16.09 2.01
C PHE A 166 4.85 -15.27 2.02
N ILE A 167 5.84 -15.67 2.81
CA ILE A 167 7.19 -15.09 2.80
C ILE A 167 7.83 -15.26 1.41
N THR A 168 7.85 -16.51 0.91
CA THR A 168 8.39 -16.79 -0.42
C THR A 168 7.55 -16.14 -1.52
N GLU A 169 6.22 -16.17 -1.39
CA GLU A 169 5.29 -15.53 -2.33
C GLU A 169 5.56 -14.02 -2.44
N ALA A 170 5.79 -13.33 -1.33
CA ALA A 170 6.10 -11.90 -1.31
C ALA A 170 7.46 -11.60 -1.98
N TYR A 171 8.48 -12.38 -1.66
CA TYR A 171 9.80 -12.25 -2.26
C TYR A 171 9.76 -12.47 -3.79
N GLU A 172 9.16 -13.58 -4.24
CA GLU A 172 9.06 -13.89 -5.68
C GLU A 172 8.19 -12.87 -6.43
N MET A 173 7.13 -12.36 -5.80
CA MET A 173 6.32 -11.29 -6.38
C MET A 173 7.14 -10.01 -6.56
N GLY A 174 7.95 -9.63 -5.56
CA GLY A 174 8.87 -8.50 -5.68
C GLY A 174 9.93 -8.71 -6.74
N LYS A 175 10.46 -9.93 -6.88
CA LYS A 175 11.45 -10.28 -7.90
C LYS A 175 10.87 -10.25 -9.33
N GLY A 176 9.55 -10.38 -9.45
CA GLY A 176 8.85 -10.28 -10.73
C GLY A 176 8.56 -8.85 -11.21
N VAL A 177 8.92 -7.82 -10.43
CA VAL A 177 8.76 -6.40 -10.80
C VAL A 177 9.81 -5.99 -11.86
#